data_55c52bd973d290f059ad9ff2d65737e9
#
_entry.id   55c52bd973d290f059ad9ff2d65737e9
#
_cell.length_a   1.000
_cell.length_b   1.000
_cell.length_c   1.000
_cell.angle_alpha   90.00
_cell.angle_beta   90.00
_cell.angle_gamma   90.00
#
_symmetry.space_group_name_H-M   'P 1'
#
loop_
_entity.id
_entity.type
_entity.pdbx_description
1 polymer ?
#
loop_
_entity_poly.entity_id
_entity_poly.type
_entity_poly.pdbx_seq_one_letter_code
_entity_poly.pdbx_strand_id
1 'polypeptide(L)'
;MRLSKHINEAADTLTIDIIDNLMKVNLDYLRDIKHLLDQRRHYLQRGTNDNIEYTIKQVRQDRRPTDSNQDWHDTLDAEFQKKFHVNARSQALFCSRLAGGYGDNTYLIFPINDFYMLYSPEYPDLFLEQPKKEDMPQKAEKILRTVKKSNDWREVFGDTRPINEIMVICKSYFMIKMKYTAALDAWIKNEVV
;
A
#
# COMPACT_ATOMS: atom_id res chain seq x y z
N MET A 1 21.01 3.88 -26.77
CA MET A 1 20.30 2.78 -26.07
C MET A 1 19.19 2.29 -27.01
N ARG A 2 19.27 1.07 -27.55
CA ARG A 2 18.26 0.54 -28.49
C ARG A 2 17.20 -0.19 -27.68
N LEU A 3 15.98 0.37 -27.60
CA LEU A 3 14.78 -0.32 -27.14
C LEU A 3 14.49 -1.46 -28.14
N SER A 4 14.77 -2.70 -27.73
CA SER A 4 14.47 -3.87 -28.55
C SER A 4 12.97 -4.15 -28.53
N LYS A 5 12.37 -4.15 -29.73
CA LYS A 5 11.04 -4.63 -30.04
C LYS A 5 10.91 -6.12 -29.69
N HIS A 6 10.23 -6.46 -28.64
CA HIS A 6 9.50 -7.72 -28.51
C HIS A 6 8.19 -7.42 -27.79
N ILE A 7 7.18 -7.07 -28.58
CA ILE A 7 5.80 -6.95 -28.13
C ILE A 7 5.08 -8.20 -28.63
N ASN A 8 4.75 -9.11 -27.71
CA ASN A 8 3.78 -10.16 -27.97
C ASN A 8 2.39 -9.64 -27.63
N GLU A 9 1.47 -9.81 -28.56
CA GLU A 9 0.04 -9.44 -28.47
C GLU A 9 -0.60 -10.13 -27.26
N ALA A 10 -1.28 -9.33 -26.44
CA ALA A 10 -2.18 -9.64 -25.33
C ALA A 10 -1.73 -9.24 -23.91
N ALA A 11 -0.57 -8.63 -23.70
CA ALA A 11 -0.25 -7.98 -22.43
C ALA A 11 -0.37 -6.46 -22.63
N ASP A 12 -1.05 -5.77 -21.72
CA ASP A 12 -1.09 -4.31 -21.71
C ASP A 12 0.35 -3.76 -21.66
N THR A 13 0.76 -3.07 -22.70
CA THR A 13 2.13 -2.56 -22.85
C THR A 13 2.31 -1.31 -22.02
N LEU A 14 3.44 -1.18 -21.30
CA LEU A 14 3.78 0.06 -20.63
C LEU A 14 4.05 1.16 -21.65
N THR A 15 3.31 2.26 -21.55
CA THR A 15 3.57 3.47 -22.33
C THR A 15 4.76 4.24 -21.75
N ILE A 16 5.30 5.19 -22.54
CA ILE A 16 6.36 6.11 -22.08
C ILE A 16 5.89 6.85 -20.83
N ASP A 17 4.66 7.33 -20.78
CA ASP A 17 4.11 8.05 -19.63
C ASP A 17 4.06 7.19 -18.36
N ILE A 18 3.75 5.90 -18.49
CA ILE A 18 3.78 4.95 -17.36
C ILE A 18 5.23 4.78 -16.86
N ILE A 19 6.17 4.59 -17.77
CA ILE A 19 7.60 4.44 -17.44
C ILE A 19 8.13 5.70 -16.75
N ASP A 20 7.81 6.90 -17.27
CA ASP A 20 8.20 8.18 -16.68
C ASP A 20 7.63 8.36 -15.26
N ASN A 21 6.45 7.80 -14.98
CA ASN A 21 5.89 7.80 -13.64
C ASN A 21 6.57 6.77 -12.74
N LEU A 22 6.92 5.59 -13.25
CA LEU A 22 7.68 4.57 -12.51
C LEU A 22 9.09 5.07 -12.11
N MET A 23 9.71 5.90 -12.94
CA MET A 23 11.02 6.52 -12.62
C MET A 23 10.96 7.51 -11.43
N LYS A 24 9.77 7.93 -10.99
CA LYS A 24 9.55 8.77 -9.80
C LYS A 24 9.30 7.97 -8.53
N VAL A 25 9.06 6.68 -8.66
CA VAL A 25 8.76 5.77 -7.55
C VAL A 25 10.01 5.57 -6.69
N ASN A 26 9.79 5.28 -5.41
CA ASN A 26 10.88 4.93 -4.50
C ASN A 26 11.66 3.72 -5.02
N LEU A 27 12.96 3.90 -5.23
CA LEU A 27 13.81 2.87 -5.84
C LEU A 27 13.97 1.64 -4.95
N ASP A 28 14.04 1.81 -3.64
CA ASP A 28 14.19 0.67 -2.72
C ASP A 28 12.93 -0.19 -2.73
N TYR A 29 11.74 0.43 -2.84
CA TYR A 29 10.50 -0.32 -3.04
C TYR A 29 10.50 -1.12 -4.34
N LEU A 30 11.00 -0.57 -5.45
CA LEU A 30 11.13 -1.30 -6.72
C LEU A 30 12.13 -2.46 -6.62
N ARG A 31 13.25 -2.26 -5.89
CA ARG A 31 14.22 -3.32 -5.62
C ARG A 31 13.62 -4.45 -4.78
N ASP A 32 12.85 -4.11 -3.76
CA ASP A 32 12.14 -5.10 -2.95
C ASP A 32 11.17 -5.92 -3.81
N ILE A 33 10.40 -5.28 -4.69
CA ILE A 33 9.54 -5.99 -5.64
C ILE A 33 10.37 -6.90 -6.54
N LYS A 34 11.50 -6.41 -7.08
CA LYS A 34 12.39 -7.23 -7.93
C LYS A 34 12.82 -8.53 -7.24
N HIS A 35 13.12 -8.48 -5.94
CA HIS A 35 13.46 -9.67 -5.15
C HIS A 35 12.26 -10.61 -4.91
N LEU A 36 11.04 -10.10 -5.08
CA LEU A 36 9.80 -10.84 -4.82
C LEU A 36 9.10 -11.30 -6.10
N LEU A 37 9.66 -11.05 -7.30
CA LEU A 37 9.01 -11.33 -8.60
C LEU A 37 8.58 -12.81 -8.78
N ASP A 38 9.31 -13.74 -8.17
CA ASP A 38 8.99 -15.17 -8.23
C ASP A 38 7.83 -15.57 -7.29
N GLN A 39 7.37 -14.63 -6.47
CA GLN A 39 6.29 -14.84 -5.52
C GLN A 39 4.98 -14.24 -6.05
N ARG A 40 3.86 -14.90 -5.79
CA ARG A 40 2.56 -14.39 -6.19
C ARG A 40 2.19 -13.16 -5.35
N ARG A 41 1.57 -12.14 -5.99
CA ARG A 41 0.96 -10.96 -5.31
C ARG A 41 1.97 -10.10 -4.54
N HIS A 42 3.11 -9.84 -5.14
CA HIS A 42 4.23 -9.09 -4.55
C HIS A 42 4.09 -7.56 -4.56
N TYR A 43 2.94 -7.02 -4.94
CA TYR A 43 2.66 -5.59 -4.93
C TYR A 43 1.75 -5.18 -3.77
N LEU A 44 1.95 -3.97 -3.26
CA LEU A 44 0.92 -3.26 -2.50
C LEU A 44 -0.31 -3.05 -3.40
N GLN A 45 -1.49 -3.36 -2.90
CA GLN A 45 -2.74 -3.29 -3.66
C GLN A 45 -3.76 -2.42 -2.93
N ARG A 46 -4.62 -1.76 -3.72
CA ARG A 46 -5.73 -0.96 -3.21
C ARG A 46 -6.94 -1.08 -4.11
N GLY A 47 -8.10 -1.33 -3.52
CA GLY A 47 -9.40 -1.19 -4.19
C GLY A 47 -9.89 0.25 -4.16
N THR A 48 -10.54 0.69 -5.23
CA THR A 48 -11.18 2.03 -5.33
C THR A 48 -12.27 2.03 -6.40
N ASN A 49 -13.20 2.96 -6.33
CA ASN A 49 -14.22 3.21 -7.37
C ASN A 49 -13.68 4.05 -8.54
N ASP A 50 -12.44 4.49 -8.47
CA ASP A 50 -11.81 5.15 -9.61
C ASP A 50 -11.77 4.21 -10.83
N ASN A 51 -12.02 4.73 -12.02
CA ASN A 51 -11.89 3.98 -13.27
C ASN A 51 -10.91 4.68 -14.21
N ILE A 52 -9.66 4.79 -13.77
CA ILE A 52 -8.55 5.36 -14.51
C ILE A 52 -7.48 4.30 -14.74
N GLU A 53 -6.73 4.36 -15.82
CA GLU A 53 -5.72 3.36 -16.13
C GLU A 53 -4.53 3.47 -15.17
N TYR A 54 -4.05 4.69 -14.97
CA TYR A 54 -2.95 5.02 -14.03
C TYR A 54 -3.00 6.51 -13.66
N THR A 55 -2.44 6.85 -12.51
CA THR A 55 -2.29 8.26 -12.09
C THR A 55 -1.34 8.38 -10.89
N ILE A 56 -0.85 9.61 -10.67
CA ILE A 56 -0.22 10.01 -9.40
C ILE A 56 -1.27 10.70 -8.54
N LYS A 57 -1.34 10.32 -7.27
CA LYS A 57 -2.21 10.96 -6.27
C LYS A 57 -1.42 11.39 -5.04
N GLN A 58 -1.90 12.46 -4.41
CA GLN A 58 -1.47 12.85 -3.07
C GLN A 58 -2.24 12.02 -2.03
N VAL A 59 -1.57 11.66 -0.94
CA VAL A 59 -2.25 11.02 0.19
C VAL A 59 -3.06 12.08 0.95
N ARG A 60 -4.31 11.78 1.25
CA ARG A 60 -5.17 12.67 2.04
C ARG A 60 -4.65 12.77 3.47
N GLN A 61 -4.69 13.97 4.03
CA GLN A 61 -4.20 14.26 5.37
C GLN A 61 -5.34 14.36 6.42
N ASP A 62 -6.57 14.34 5.95
CA ASP A 62 -7.79 14.60 6.73
C ASP A 62 -8.86 13.52 6.53
N ARG A 63 -8.42 12.29 6.29
CA ARG A 63 -9.35 11.19 6.04
C ARG A 63 -10.26 10.97 7.24
N ARG A 64 -11.56 10.88 6.96
CA ARG A 64 -12.58 10.48 7.93
C ARG A 64 -13.06 9.07 7.62
N PRO A 65 -13.43 8.27 8.64
CA PRO A 65 -14.00 6.96 8.40
C PRO A 65 -15.36 7.09 7.71
N THR A 66 -15.64 6.20 6.76
CA THR A 66 -16.99 6.05 6.18
C THR A 66 -17.77 4.93 6.85
N ASP A 67 -17.07 3.91 7.33
CA ASP A 67 -17.65 2.66 7.79
C ASP A 67 -17.33 2.34 9.26
N SER A 68 -16.42 3.09 9.90
CA SER A 68 -16.09 2.91 11.31
C SER A 68 -16.56 4.07 12.17
N ASN A 69 -16.73 3.80 13.48
CA ASN A 69 -17.06 4.82 14.45
C ASN A 69 -15.95 5.88 14.54
N GLN A 70 -16.32 7.16 14.53
CA GLN A 70 -15.38 8.27 14.62
C GLN A 70 -14.57 8.23 15.93
N ASP A 71 -15.19 7.89 17.06
CA ASP A 71 -14.50 7.79 18.36
C ASP A 71 -13.38 6.74 18.31
N TRP A 72 -13.61 5.59 17.64
CA TRP A 72 -12.60 4.56 17.46
C TRP A 72 -11.46 5.01 16.56
N HIS A 73 -11.79 5.67 15.45
CA HIS A 73 -10.80 6.26 14.54
C HIS A 73 -9.90 7.25 15.27
N ASP A 74 -10.49 8.19 16.02
CA ASP A 74 -9.76 9.23 16.75
C ASP A 74 -8.91 8.63 17.88
N THR A 75 -9.41 7.59 18.55
CA THR A 75 -8.67 6.86 19.60
C THR A 75 -7.43 6.18 19.03
N LEU A 76 -7.56 5.50 17.88
CA LEU A 76 -6.42 4.89 17.19
C LEU A 76 -5.42 5.95 16.75
N ASP A 77 -5.87 7.07 16.16
CA ASP A 77 -4.97 8.15 15.72
C ASP A 77 -4.19 8.75 16.89
N ALA A 78 -4.84 8.93 18.05
CA ALA A 78 -4.15 9.41 19.25
C ALA A 78 -3.03 8.44 19.69
N GLU A 79 -3.26 7.14 19.63
CA GLU A 79 -2.26 6.14 19.98
C GLU A 79 -1.14 6.03 18.92
N PHE A 80 -1.48 6.13 17.62
CA PHE A 80 -0.49 6.22 16.53
C PHE A 80 0.38 7.48 16.68
N GLN A 81 -0.23 8.62 17.02
CA GLN A 81 0.50 9.87 17.28
C GLN A 81 1.49 9.74 18.43
N LYS A 82 1.10 9.09 19.54
CA LYS A 82 2.00 8.84 20.67
C LYS A 82 3.19 7.96 20.31
N LYS A 83 2.95 6.88 19.54
CA LYS A 83 4.00 5.88 19.26
C LYS A 83 4.86 6.20 18.04
N PHE A 84 4.26 6.73 16.97
CA PHE A 84 4.89 6.88 15.67
C PHE A 84 4.93 8.32 15.15
N HIS A 85 4.39 9.28 15.91
CA HIS A 85 4.31 10.70 15.57
C HIS A 85 3.53 10.97 14.27
N VAL A 86 2.48 10.19 14.02
CA VAL A 86 1.61 10.31 12.84
C VAL A 86 0.18 9.90 13.20
N ASN A 87 -0.81 10.59 12.65
CA ASN A 87 -2.22 10.19 12.72
C ASN A 87 -2.52 9.19 11.61
N ALA A 88 -2.10 7.93 11.79
CA ALA A 88 -2.05 6.96 10.70
C ALA A 88 -3.43 6.66 10.10
N ARG A 89 -4.51 6.70 10.88
CA ARG A 89 -5.88 6.49 10.38
C ARG A 89 -6.33 7.63 9.46
N SER A 90 -5.92 8.87 9.75
CA SER A 90 -6.25 10.07 8.95
C SER A 90 -5.29 10.33 7.80
N GLN A 91 -4.00 9.95 7.94
CA GLN A 91 -2.91 10.41 7.08
C GLN A 91 -2.25 9.30 6.25
N ALA A 92 -2.64 8.02 6.43
CA ALA A 92 -2.09 6.93 5.65
C ALA A 92 -2.88 6.63 4.38
N LEU A 93 -2.17 6.07 3.40
CA LEU A 93 -2.76 5.34 2.31
C LEU A 93 -2.98 3.89 2.76
N PHE A 94 -4.23 3.44 2.75
CA PHE A 94 -4.57 2.06 3.12
C PHE A 94 -4.40 1.13 1.93
N CYS A 95 -3.59 0.11 2.11
CA CYS A 95 -3.28 -0.91 1.14
C CYS A 95 -3.44 -2.31 1.75
N SER A 96 -3.41 -3.33 0.91
CA SER A 96 -3.36 -4.73 1.30
C SER A 96 -2.36 -5.50 0.45
N ARG A 97 -2.02 -6.71 0.84
CA ARG A 97 -1.27 -7.66 0.01
C ARG A 97 -2.15 -8.46 -0.94
N LEU A 98 -3.45 -8.50 -0.68
CA LEU A 98 -4.40 -9.33 -1.40
C LEU A 98 -5.38 -8.45 -2.18
N ALA A 99 -5.62 -8.80 -3.44
CA ALA A 99 -6.73 -8.25 -4.20
C ALA A 99 -8.05 -8.59 -3.48
N GLY A 100 -8.95 -7.63 -3.38
CA GLY A 100 -10.23 -7.81 -2.70
C GLY A 100 -10.51 -6.70 -1.69
N GLY A 101 -9.84 -5.58 -1.82
CA GLY A 101 -10.17 -4.36 -1.10
C GLY A 101 -11.48 -3.75 -1.60
N TYR A 102 -11.86 -2.67 -0.97
CA TYR A 102 -13.06 -1.89 -1.29
C TYR A 102 -13.02 -1.32 -2.71
N GLY A 103 -14.16 -1.37 -3.42
CA GLY A 103 -14.36 -0.78 -4.73
C GLY A 103 -14.25 -1.76 -5.90
N ASP A 104 -14.67 -1.28 -7.09
CA ASP A 104 -14.83 -2.11 -8.29
C ASP A 104 -13.51 -2.36 -9.03
N ASN A 105 -12.48 -1.56 -8.75
CA ASN A 105 -11.19 -1.63 -9.41
C ASN A 105 -10.04 -1.85 -8.44
N THR A 106 -9.14 -2.77 -8.77
CA THR A 106 -7.90 -3.00 -8.00
C THR A 106 -6.71 -2.37 -8.72
N TYR A 107 -5.91 -1.65 -7.94
CA TYR A 107 -4.71 -0.98 -8.39
C TYR A 107 -3.48 -1.49 -7.65
N LEU A 108 -2.37 -1.56 -8.37
CA LEU A 108 -1.04 -1.70 -7.81
C LEU A 108 -0.57 -0.32 -7.35
N ILE A 109 0.05 -0.26 -6.19
CA ILE A 109 0.44 0.98 -5.52
C ILE A 109 1.96 1.06 -5.39
N PHE A 110 2.50 2.21 -5.78
CA PHE A 110 3.92 2.52 -5.74
C PHE A 110 4.13 3.84 -5.00
N PRO A 111 4.68 3.81 -3.78
CA PRO A 111 5.03 5.04 -3.06
C PRO A 111 6.05 5.86 -3.82
N ILE A 112 5.89 7.20 -3.81
CA ILE A 112 6.83 8.15 -4.40
C ILE A 112 7.63 8.80 -3.27
N ASN A 113 8.96 8.92 -3.45
CA ASN A 113 9.91 9.42 -2.45
C ASN A 113 9.94 8.56 -1.17
N ASP A 114 10.26 9.20 -0.04
CA ASP A 114 10.35 8.52 1.26
C ASP A 114 8.99 8.01 1.71
N PHE A 115 8.98 6.79 2.20
CA PHE A 115 7.80 6.16 2.77
C PHE A 115 8.17 5.18 3.88
N TYR A 116 7.17 4.82 4.66
CA TYR A 116 7.21 3.65 5.54
C TYR A 116 5.81 3.07 5.70
N MET A 117 5.76 1.83 6.16
CA MET A 117 4.54 1.08 6.37
C MET A 117 4.33 0.83 7.86
N LEU A 118 3.07 0.92 8.29
CA LEU A 118 2.61 0.50 9.60
C LEU A 118 1.62 -0.65 9.40
N TYR A 119 1.82 -1.76 10.10
CA TYR A 119 0.98 -2.94 9.99
C TYR A 119 1.02 -3.75 11.28
N SER A 120 -0.04 -4.50 11.54
CA SER A 120 -0.07 -5.43 12.67
C SER A 120 -0.19 -6.87 12.18
N PRO A 121 0.78 -7.72 12.48
CA PRO A 121 0.65 -9.14 12.20
C PRO A 121 -0.40 -9.86 13.05
N GLU A 122 -0.78 -9.30 14.20
CA GLU A 122 -1.76 -9.89 15.12
C GLU A 122 -3.18 -9.39 14.88
N TYR A 123 -3.31 -8.17 14.34
CA TYR A 123 -4.58 -7.53 14.03
C TYR A 123 -4.62 -7.19 12.54
N PRO A 124 -5.07 -8.11 11.70
CA PRO A 124 -4.98 -7.94 10.24
C PRO A 124 -5.87 -6.83 9.68
N ASP A 125 -6.92 -6.44 10.41
CA ASP A 125 -7.84 -5.37 10.05
C ASP A 125 -8.30 -4.63 11.30
N LEU A 126 -7.82 -3.40 11.46
CA LEU A 126 -8.12 -2.58 12.65
C LEU A 126 -9.57 -2.10 12.71
N PHE A 127 -10.28 -2.11 11.57
CA PHE A 127 -11.71 -1.80 11.54
C PHE A 127 -12.52 -2.86 12.29
N LEU A 128 -12.20 -4.13 12.11
CA LEU A 128 -12.91 -5.25 12.76
C LEU A 128 -12.63 -5.35 14.27
N GLU A 129 -11.65 -4.62 14.76
CA GLU A 129 -11.20 -4.67 16.15
C GLU A 129 -11.91 -3.68 17.08
N GLN A 130 -12.91 -2.95 16.58
CA GLN A 130 -13.63 -1.94 17.35
C GLN A 130 -14.32 -2.55 18.59
N PRO A 131 -13.96 -2.12 19.82
CA PRO A 131 -14.58 -2.57 21.06
C PRO A 131 -15.78 -1.69 21.43
N LYS A 132 -16.37 -1.93 22.61
CA LYS A 132 -17.26 -0.97 23.24
C LYS A 132 -16.51 0.32 23.58
N LYS A 133 -17.26 1.43 23.69
CA LYS A 133 -16.68 2.78 23.86
C LYS A 133 -15.76 2.90 25.07
N GLU A 134 -16.15 2.33 26.20
CA GLU A 134 -15.40 2.34 27.45
C GLU A 134 -14.04 1.60 27.34
N ASP A 135 -13.94 0.60 26.47
CA ASP A 135 -12.75 -0.24 26.31
C ASP A 135 -11.79 0.26 25.18
N MET A 136 -12.21 1.32 24.44
CA MET A 136 -11.45 1.81 23.26
C MET A 136 -10.00 2.16 23.58
N PRO A 137 -9.66 2.93 24.63
CA PRO A 137 -8.28 3.31 24.90
C PRO A 137 -7.37 2.09 25.19
N GLN A 138 -7.84 1.16 26.01
CA GLN A 138 -7.09 -0.04 26.37
C GLN A 138 -6.89 -0.97 25.17
N LYS A 139 -7.92 -1.14 24.35
CA LYS A 139 -7.84 -1.96 23.13
C LYS A 139 -6.90 -1.32 22.11
N ALA A 140 -6.95 -0.01 21.90
CA ALA A 140 -6.06 0.72 21.01
C ALA A 140 -4.59 0.57 21.46
N GLU A 141 -4.29 0.80 22.74
CA GLU A 141 -2.95 0.61 23.29
C GLU A 141 -2.45 -0.84 23.06
N LYS A 142 -3.31 -1.83 23.32
CA LYS A 142 -2.96 -3.25 23.07
C LYS A 142 -2.61 -3.50 21.61
N ILE A 143 -3.43 -3.01 20.68
CA ILE A 143 -3.18 -3.12 19.23
C ILE A 143 -1.84 -2.45 18.88
N LEU A 144 -1.62 -1.22 19.35
CA LEU A 144 -0.40 -0.47 19.00
C LEU A 144 0.88 -1.12 19.52
N ARG A 145 0.83 -1.96 20.56
CA ARG A 145 1.99 -2.76 21.00
C ARG A 145 2.45 -3.74 19.92
N THR A 146 1.54 -4.23 19.08
CA THR A 146 1.83 -5.22 18.02
C THR A 146 2.14 -4.58 16.67
N VAL A 147 1.82 -3.29 16.50
CA VAL A 147 2.10 -2.56 15.26
C VAL A 147 3.59 -2.43 15.06
N LYS A 148 4.04 -2.86 13.88
CA LYS A 148 5.40 -2.72 13.36
C LYS A 148 5.49 -1.54 12.41
N LYS A 149 6.70 -0.98 12.29
CA LYS A 149 7.07 0.03 11.31
C LYS A 149 8.21 -0.51 10.46
N SER A 150 8.04 -0.49 9.14
CA SER A 150 9.08 -0.91 8.20
C SER A 150 9.04 -0.05 6.93
N ASN A 151 10.19 0.19 6.33
CA ASN A 151 10.33 0.70 4.96
C ASN A 151 10.81 -0.40 3.98
N ASP A 152 11.02 -1.63 4.46
CA ASP A 152 11.37 -2.81 3.67
C ASP A 152 10.09 -3.59 3.34
N TRP A 153 9.71 -3.61 2.06
CA TRP A 153 8.53 -4.33 1.59
C TRP A 153 8.67 -5.85 1.75
N ARG A 154 9.89 -6.38 1.67
CA ARG A 154 10.17 -7.82 1.84
C ARG A 154 9.85 -8.27 3.24
N GLU A 155 10.11 -7.44 4.26
CA GLU A 155 9.76 -7.72 5.66
C GLU A 155 8.24 -7.84 5.83
N VAL A 156 7.48 -6.88 5.29
CA VAL A 156 6.02 -6.88 5.36
C VAL A 156 5.43 -8.04 4.57
N PHE A 157 5.97 -8.29 3.37
CA PHE A 157 5.52 -9.37 2.49
C PHE A 157 5.85 -10.76 3.04
N GLY A 158 7.02 -10.91 3.66
CA GLY A 158 7.51 -12.18 4.24
C GLY A 158 6.78 -12.62 5.50
N ASP A 159 5.97 -11.77 6.13
CA ASP A 159 5.14 -12.19 7.26
C ASP A 159 4.04 -13.14 6.76
N THR A 160 4.06 -14.37 7.24
CA THR A 160 3.15 -15.44 6.79
C THR A 160 1.71 -15.27 7.28
N ARG A 161 1.50 -14.38 8.24
CA ARG A 161 0.15 -14.08 8.77
C ARG A 161 -0.65 -13.23 7.78
N PRO A 162 -1.98 -13.37 7.74
CA PRO A 162 -2.79 -12.52 6.87
C PRO A 162 -2.68 -11.06 7.34
N ILE A 163 -2.12 -10.20 6.50
CA ILE A 163 -2.10 -8.75 6.70
C ILE A 163 -3.03 -8.15 5.66
N ASN A 164 -4.20 -7.74 6.09
CA ASN A 164 -5.23 -7.16 5.20
C ASN A 164 -5.17 -5.64 5.18
N GLU A 165 -4.65 -5.03 6.25
CA GLU A 165 -4.51 -3.58 6.34
C GLU A 165 -3.04 -3.19 6.52
N ILE A 166 -2.51 -2.47 5.53
CA ILE A 166 -1.18 -1.87 5.55
C ILE A 166 -1.37 -0.36 5.37
N MET A 167 -0.95 0.40 6.36
CA MET A 167 -1.00 1.86 6.35
C MET A 167 0.33 2.39 5.81
N VAL A 168 0.33 2.87 4.57
CA VAL A 168 1.52 3.44 3.93
C VAL A 168 1.56 4.94 4.20
N ILE A 169 2.59 5.38 4.90
CA ILE A 169 2.86 6.80 5.17
C ILE A 169 3.80 7.31 4.09
N CYS A 170 3.25 8.11 3.19
CA CYS A 170 3.98 8.79 2.11
C CYS A 170 3.25 10.07 1.72
N LYS A 171 3.89 10.97 0.97
CA LYS A 171 3.24 12.19 0.47
C LYS A 171 2.37 11.92 -0.75
N SER A 172 2.89 11.11 -1.65
CA SER A 172 2.23 10.78 -2.92
C SER A 172 2.55 9.35 -3.34
N TYR A 173 1.74 8.84 -4.24
CA TYR A 173 1.90 7.50 -4.78
C TYR A 173 1.46 7.46 -6.26
N PHE A 174 2.10 6.61 -7.02
CA PHE A 174 1.65 6.19 -8.33
C PHE A 174 0.74 4.99 -8.18
N MET A 175 -0.38 4.98 -8.88
CA MET A 175 -1.29 3.83 -8.96
C MET A 175 -1.56 3.47 -10.40
N ILE A 176 -1.62 2.17 -10.69
CA ILE A 176 -1.87 1.60 -12.00
C ILE A 176 -2.76 0.37 -11.88
N LYS A 177 -3.67 0.17 -12.83
CA LYS A 177 -4.55 -1.00 -12.84
C LYS A 177 -3.78 -2.31 -12.80
N MET A 178 -4.30 -3.28 -12.06
CA MET A 178 -3.69 -4.60 -11.88
C MET A 178 -3.46 -5.38 -13.19
N LYS A 179 -4.18 -5.07 -14.26
CA LYS A 179 -3.96 -5.68 -15.58
C LYS A 179 -2.55 -5.50 -16.13
N TYR A 180 -1.81 -4.47 -15.68
CA TYR A 180 -0.43 -4.19 -16.07
C TYR A 180 0.63 -5.03 -15.33
N THR A 181 0.24 -5.94 -14.43
CA THR A 181 1.18 -6.71 -13.60
C THR A 181 2.29 -7.39 -14.42
N ALA A 182 1.94 -8.13 -15.47
CA ALA A 182 2.92 -8.85 -16.27
C ALA A 182 3.93 -7.93 -16.97
N ALA A 183 3.47 -6.78 -17.47
CA ALA A 183 4.34 -5.80 -18.11
C ALA A 183 5.25 -5.09 -17.11
N LEU A 184 4.75 -4.82 -15.89
CA LEU A 184 5.52 -4.26 -14.78
C LEU A 184 6.61 -5.23 -14.30
N ASP A 185 6.27 -6.51 -14.14
CA ASP A 185 7.24 -7.55 -13.73
C ASP A 185 8.40 -7.64 -14.73
N ALA A 186 8.07 -7.65 -16.02
CA ALA A 186 9.08 -7.67 -17.06
C ALA A 186 9.96 -6.41 -17.04
N TRP A 187 9.39 -5.23 -16.87
CA TRP A 187 10.11 -3.97 -16.78
C TRP A 187 11.00 -3.92 -15.53
N ILE A 188 10.46 -4.24 -14.35
CA ILE A 188 11.21 -4.23 -13.08
C ILE A 188 12.40 -5.21 -13.16
N LYS A 189 12.18 -6.41 -13.70
CA LYS A 189 13.22 -7.42 -13.86
C LYS A 189 14.41 -6.90 -14.67
N ASN A 190 14.15 -6.13 -15.71
CA ASN A 190 15.14 -5.72 -16.70
C ASN A 190 15.78 -4.36 -16.38
N GLU A 191 15.03 -3.42 -15.83
CA GLU A 191 15.45 -2.01 -15.74
C GLU A 191 15.83 -1.57 -14.32
N VAL A 192 15.31 -2.25 -13.28
CA VAL A 192 15.65 -1.91 -11.88
C VAL A 192 16.99 -2.57 -11.52
N VAL A 193 17.95 -1.76 -11.13
CA VAL A 193 19.30 -2.18 -10.73
C VAL A 193 19.43 -2.27 -9.21
#